data_df933b5c9d84278311982c63372a0dc4
#
_entry.id   df933b5c9d84278311982c63372a0dc4
#
_cell.length_a   1.000
_cell.length_b   1.000
_cell.length_c   1.000
_cell.angle_alpha   90.00
_cell.angle_beta   90.00
_cell.angle_gamma   90.00
#
_symmetry.space_group_name_H-M   'P 1'
#
loop_
_entity.id
_entity.type
_entity.pdbx_description
1 polymer ?
#
loop_
_entity_poly.entity_id
_entity_poly.type
_entity_poly.pdbx_seq_one_letter_code
_entity_poly.pdbx_strand_id
1 'polypeptide(L)'
;MNIQNSILQQRFNMKKALITGVTGQDGSYLAEFLLEKGYEVHGIKRRASSFNTQRIDHIFQDPHVENARFKLHYGDLTDSSNLTRILKEVEPDEVYNLGAQSHVAVSFESPEYTADVDAIGTLRLLEAIRFLGLEKKTKFYQASTSELFGLVQETPQKETTPFYPRSPYAVAKMYAYWITVNYRESYGMYACNGILFNHESPRRGETFVTRKITRGLANIAQGLEQCLYMGNMDALRDWGHAKDYVRMQWMMLQQDQPEDFVIATGVQYSVRQFIDWSARELGITLKFAGEGEKEIAVVEKIESSNAPALKVGDVIVRVDPRYFRPAEVETLLGDPSNAKEKLGWMPEITVQEMCSEMVAEDLKVAKRHALLKKHGHDIPVSVE
;
A
#
# COMPACT_ATOMS: atom_id res chain seq x y z
N MET A 1 -35.65 17.35 26.01
CA MET A 1 -34.52 16.79 26.85
C MET A 1 -33.82 15.60 26.20
N ASN A 2 -34.08 15.24 24.93
CA ASN A 2 -33.65 13.95 24.39
C ASN A 2 -32.63 13.95 23.23
N ILE A 3 -32.51 15.04 22.47
CA ILE A 3 -31.61 15.03 21.32
C ILE A 3 -30.14 15.28 21.70
N GLN A 4 -29.90 16.24 22.60
CA GLN A 4 -28.53 16.50 23.11
C GLN A 4 -27.96 15.34 23.94
N ASN A 5 -28.78 14.66 24.73
CA ASN A 5 -28.35 13.48 25.49
C ASN A 5 -28.09 12.27 24.56
N SER A 6 -28.85 12.11 23.48
CA SER A 6 -28.62 11.08 22.46
C SER A 6 -27.32 11.31 21.71
N ILE A 7 -27.04 12.54 21.32
CA ILE A 7 -25.79 12.92 20.64
C ILE A 7 -24.59 12.77 21.58
N LEU A 8 -24.72 13.12 22.86
CA LEU A 8 -23.68 12.91 23.87
C LEU A 8 -23.45 11.41 24.13
N GLN A 9 -24.50 10.59 24.26
CA GLN A 9 -24.35 9.14 24.43
C GLN A 9 -23.74 8.45 23.20
N GLN A 10 -24.06 8.88 21.97
CA GLN A 10 -23.41 8.39 20.77
C GLN A 10 -21.91 8.75 20.72
N ARG A 11 -21.51 9.90 21.25
CA ARG A 11 -20.08 10.29 21.36
C ARG A 11 -19.30 9.45 22.36
N PHE A 12 -19.90 9.01 23.46
CA PHE A 12 -19.24 8.15 24.47
C PHE A 12 -18.99 6.73 23.98
N ASN A 13 -19.66 6.29 22.92
CA ASN A 13 -19.55 4.94 22.35
C ASN A 13 -18.81 4.86 21.00
N MET A 14 -18.32 5.97 20.46
CA MET A 14 -17.65 5.98 19.16
C MET A 14 -16.20 5.52 19.33
N LYS A 15 -15.83 4.41 18.68
CA LYS A 15 -14.44 3.93 18.66
C LYS A 15 -13.53 4.93 18.00
N LYS A 16 -12.33 5.08 18.56
CA LYS A 16 -11.25 5.92 18.00
C LYS A 16 -10.17 5.06 17.38
N ALA A 17 -9.84 5.34 16.13
CA ALA A 17 -8.73 4.70 15.44
C ALA A 17 -7.60 5.71 15.17
N LEU A 18 -6.36 5.29 15.41
CA LEU A 18 -5.16 6.04 15.03
C LEU A 18 -4.44 5.30 13.90
N ILE A 19 -4.22 6.01 12.78
CA ILE A 19 -3.57 5.46 11.58
C ILE A 19 -2.25 6.19 11.35
N THR A 20 -1.12 5.50 11.41
CA THR A 20 0.14 6.01 10.86
C THR A 20 0.17 5.78 9.35
N GLY A 21 0.80 6.67 8.58
CA GLY A 21 0.82 6.53 7.12
C GLY A 21 -0.54 6.77 6.46
N VAL A 22 -1.42 7.57 7.07
CA VAL A 22 -2.78 7.86 6.59
C VAL A 22 -2.83 8.45 5.18
N THR A 23 -1.76 9.12 4.74
CA THR A 23 -1.62 9.69 3.40
C THR A 23 -1.15 8.68 2.33
N GLY A 24 -0.87 7.45 2.73
CA GLY A 24 -0.54 6.33 1.84
C GLY A 24 -1.76 5.70 1.19
N GLN A 25 -1.53 4.70 0.33
CA GLN A 25 -2.60 3.93 -0.30
C GLN A 25 -3.54 3.31 0.75
N ASP A 26 -3.01 2.43 1.58
CA ASP A 26 -3.79 1.69 2.57
C ASP A 26 -4.41 2.61 3.62
N GLY A 27 -3.61 3.57 4.12
CA GLY A 27 -4.09 4.53 5.12
C GLY A 27 -5.28 5.32 4.65
N SER A 28 -5.33 5.72 3.37
CA SER A 28 -6.45 6.47 2.80
C SER A 28 -7.71 5.62 2.65
N TYR A 29 -7.60 4.37 2.16
CA TYR A 29 -8.74 3.45 2.09
C TYR A 29 -9.23 3.02 3.47
N LEU A 30 -8.31 2.76 4.40
CA LEU A 30 -8.68 2.41 5.77
C LEU A 30 -9.40 3.57 6.48
N ALA A 31 -8.94 4.81 6.28
CA ALA A 31 -9.62 5.97 6.85
C ALA A 31 -11.06 6.09 6.35
N GLU A 32 -11.30 5.95 5.05
CA GLU A 32 -12.66 5.92 4.47
C GLU A 32 -13.50 4.81 5.09
N PHE A 33 -12.97 3.58 5.08
CA PHE A 33 -13.66 2.40 5.58
C PHE A 33 -14.06 2.53 7.06
N LEU A 34 -13.17 3.07 7.90
CA LEU A 34 -13.46 3.28 9.31
C LEU A 34 -14.46 4.42 9.55
N LEU A 35 -14.39 5.49 8.75
CA LEU A 35 -15.38 6.57 8.80
C LEU A 35 -16.78 6.06 8.44
N GLU A 36 -16.91 5.20 7.42
CA GLU A 36 -18.17 4.53 7.04
C GLU A 36 -18.71 3.65 8.17
N LYS A 37 -17.80 2.99 8.92
CA LYS A 37 -18.15 2.19 10.11
C LYS A 37 -18.47 3.03 11.36
N GLY A 38 -18.39 4.34 11.28
CA GLY A 38 -18.76 5.23 12.37
C GLY A 38 -17.65 5.53 13.38
N TYR A 39 -16.39 5.26 13.04
CA TYR A 39 -15.24 5.63 13.88
C TYR A 39 -14.95 7.12 13.87
N GLU A 40 -14.33 7.61 14.94
CA GLU A 40 -13.50 8.81 14.90
C GLU A 40 -12.09 8.40 14.47
N VAL A 41 -11.62 8.93 13.35
CA VAL A 41 -10.35 8.53 12.73
C VAL A 41 -9.31 9.63 12.90
N HIS A 42 -8.19 9.28 13.50
CA HIS A 42 -7.03 10.13 13.67
C HIS A 42 -5.89 9.64 12.76
N GLY A 43 -5.42 10.51 11.88
CA GLY A 43 -4.33 10.19 10.96
C GLY A 43 -3.04 10.90 11.32
N ILE A 44 -1.93 10.18 11.36
CA ILE A 44 -0.59 10.78 11.48
C ILE A 44 -0.04 11.01 10.08
N LYS A 45 0.32 12.27 9.78
CA LYS A 45 1.01 12.68 8.55
C LYS A 45 2.34 13.37 8.87
N ARG A 46 3.36 13.10 8.04
CA ARG A 46 4.65 13.79 8.16
C ARG A 46 4.55 15.25 7.71
N ARG A 47 5.34 16.11 8.33
CA ARG A 47 5.50 17.48 7.85
C ARG A 47 6.31 17.47 6.55
N ALA A 48 5.75 18.03 5.50
CA ALA A 48 6.42 18.30 4.23
C ALA A 48 6.21 19.75 3.83
N SER A 49 7.11 20.29 3.02
CA SER A 49 6.98 21.64 2.45
C SER A 49 5.97 21.70 1.32
N SER A 50 5.73 20.58 0.64
CA SER A 50 4.67 20.40 -0.36
C SER A 50 3.48 19.62 0.21
N PHE A 51 2.32 19.76 -0.44
CA PHE A 51 1.14 18.98 -0.09
C PHE A 51 1.38 17.50 -0.39
N ASN A 52 1.06 16.63 0.56
CA ASN A 52 1.17 15.17 0.45
C ASN A 52 -0.14 14.46 0.86
N THR A 53 -1.27 15.17 0.79
CA THR A 53 -2.58 14.71 1.30
C THR A 53 -3.56 14.35 0.20
N GLN A 54 -3.16 14.35 -1.06
CA GLN A 54 -4.04 14.16 -2.23
C GLN A 54 -4.97 12.94 -2.13
N ARG A 55 -4.49 11.83 -1.49
CA ARG A 55 -5.29 10.61 -1.31
C ARG A 55 -6.38 10.72 -0.25
N ILE A 56 -6.34 11.77 0.58
CA ILE A 56 -7.28 11.99 1.70
C ILE A 56 -7.99 13.35 1.64
N ASP A 57 -7.70 14.19 0.64
CA ASP A 57 -8.29 15.54 0.54
C ASP A 57 -9.81 15.49 0.44
N HIS A 58 -10.37 14.48 -0.21
CA HIS A 58 -11.82 14.31 -0.38
C HIS A 58 -12.56 13.92 0.91
N ILE A 59 -11.86 13.38 1.92
CA ILE A 59 -12.42 13.08 3.26
C ILE A 59 -11.98 14.10 4.31
N PHE A 60 -11.14 15.06 3.93
CA PHE A 60 -10.68 16.11 4.84
C PHE A 60 -11.85 16.95 5.33
N GLN A 61 -11.86 17.20 6.63
CA GLN A 61 -12.84 18.07 7.26
C GLN A 61 -12.10 19.27 7.88
N ASP A 62 -12.61 20.47 7.61
CA ASP A 62 -12.07 21.68 8.20
C ASP A 62 -12.10 21.58 9.74
N PRO A 63 -10.99 21.89 10.45
CA PRO A 63 -10.95 21.84 11.91
C PRO A 63 -11.98 22.74 12.62
N HIS A 64 -12.54 23.73 11.92
CA HIS A 64 -13.63 24.58 12.43
C HIS A 64 -15.01 23.92 12.35
N VAL A 65 -15.13 22.79 11.65
CA VAL A 65 -16.39 22.03 11.61
C VAL A 65 -16.57 21.32 12.95
N GLU A 66 -17.64 21.67 13.65
CA GLU A 66 -18.01 20.96 14.87
C GLU A 66 -18.28 19.47 14.56
N ASN A 67 -17.71 18.58 15.37
CA ASN A 67 -17.89 17.14 15.24
C ASN A 67 -17.19 16.49 14.02
N ALA A 68 -16.10 17.09 13.50
CA ALA A 68 -15.26 16.43 12.51
C ALA A 68 -14.78 15.07 13.04
N ARG A 69 -15.09 14.00 12.29
CA ARG A 69 -14.69 12.63 12.63
C ARG A 69 -13.34 12.22 12.05
N PHE A 70 -12.78 13.00 11.14
CA PHE A 70 -11.46 12.80 10.58
C PHE A 70 -10.52 13.92 11.01
N LYS A 71 -9.48 13.57 11.75
CA LYS A 71 -8.53 14.53 12.35
C LYS A 71 -7.09 14.15 11.96
N LEU A 72 -6.29 15.14 11.62
CA LEU A 72 -4.91 14.95 11.19
C LEU A 72 -3.93 15.53 12.23
N HIS A 73 -2.91 14.73 12.56
CA HIS A 73 -1.82 15.10 13.45
C HIS A 73 -0.50 15.12 12.67
N TYR A 74 0.34 16.12 12.92
CA TYR A 74 1.72 16.09 12.45
C TYR A 74 2.56 15.21 13.38
N GLY A 75 3.20 14.19 12.79
CA GLY A 75 4.07 13.27 13.52
C GLY A 75 4.96 12.47 12.58
N ASP A 76 6.00 11.89 13.15
CA ASP A 76 6.95 11.01 12.48
C ASP A 76 7.26 9.80 13.35
N LEU A 77 7.43 8.63 12.75
CA LEU A 77 7.79 7.39 13.48
C LEU A 77 9.18 7.46 14.11
N THR A 78 9.97 8.45 13.73
CA THR A 78 11.29 8.72 14.33
C THR A 78 11.24 9.60 15.58
N ASP A 79 10.06 10.16 15.94
CA ASP A 79 9.88 11.08 17.08
C ASP A 79 9.03 10.47 18.20
N SER A 80 9.70 9.83 19.16
CA SER A 80 9.05 9.16 20.30
C SER A 80 8.19 10.09 21.15
N SER A 81 8.65 11.31 21.39
CA SER A 81 7.95 12.28 22.26
C SER A 81 6.66 12.76 21.60
N ASN A 82 6.69 13.02 20.31
CA ASN A 82 5.53 13.42 19.54
C ASN A 82 4.50 12.28 19.45
N LEU A 83 4.94 11.05 19.17
CA LEU A 83 4.05 9.87 19.14
C LEU A 83 3.37 9.64 20.48
N THR A 84 4.12 9.74 21.60
CA THR A 84 3.57 9.61 22.96
C THR A 84 2.53 10.70 23.24
N ARG A 85 2.79 11.96 22.82
CA ARG A 85 1.84 13.06 22.96
C ARG A 85 0.55 12.80 22.18
N ILE A 86 0.66 12.35 20.91
CA ILE A 86 -0.53 12.04 20.08
C ILE A 86 -1.34 10.90 20.70
N LEU A 87 -0.70 9.80 21.11
CA LEU A 87 -1.37 8.67 21.75
C LEU A 87 -2.08 9.07 23.04
N LYS A 88 -1.46 9.92 23.85
CA LYS A 88 -2.07 10.47 25.07
C LYS A 88 -3.29 11.36 24.78
N GLU A 89 -3.20 12.17 23.74
CA GLU A 89 -4.29 13.08 23.33
C GLU A 89 -5.50 12.32 22.75
N VAL A 90 -5.23 11.31 21.93
CA VAL A 90 -6.25 10.54 21.22
C VAL A 90 -6.84 9.45 22.13
N GLU A 91 -6.01 8.74 22.87
CA GLU A 91 -6.35 7.52 23.61
C GLU A 91 -7.13 6.52 22.73
N PRO A 92 -6.52 6.03 21.63
CA PRO A 92 -7.22 5.24 20.64
C PRO A 92 -7.63 3.86 21.16
N ASP A 93 -8.75 3.35 20.66
CA ASP A 93 -9.16 1.95 20.85
C ASP A 93 -8.40 1.01 19.91
N GLU A 94 -8.03 1.52 18.72
CA GLU A 94 -7.33 0.77 17.69
C GLU A 94 -6.20 1.61 17.08
N VAL A 95 -5.00 1.03 16.95
CA VAL A 95 -3.85 1.63 16.27
C VAL A 95 -3.50 0.78 15.06
N TYR A 96 -3.47 1.39 13.88
CA TYR A 96 -3.03 0.79 12.63
C TYR A 96 -1.69 1.39 12.21
N ASN A 97 -0.61 0.63 12.40
CA ASN A 97 0.72 1.07 12.02
C ASN A 97 1.02 0.69 10.55
N LEU A 98 0.69 1.61 9.65
CA LEU A 98 0.88 1.48 8.21
C LEU A 98 2.02 2.35 7.68
N GLY A 99 2.52 3.29 8.49
CA GLY A 99 3.62 4.17 8.13
C GLY A 99 4.93 3.40 7.99
N ALA A 100 5.63 3.60 6.87
CA ALA A 100 6.91 2.96 6.58
C ALA A 100 7.69 3.71 5.49
N GLN A 101 9.01 3.48 5.42
CA GLN A 101 9.78 3.61 4.19
C GLN A 101 9.58 2.31 3.40
N SER A 102 8.58 2.25 2.51
CA SER A 102 8.11 1.00 1.88
C SER A 102 8.72 0.70 0.52
N HIS A 103 9.61 1.54 0.00
CA HIS A 103 10.26 1.32 -1.29
C HIS A 103 11.51 0.44 -1.13
N VAL A 104 11.41 -0.82 -1.55
CA VAL A 104 12.47 -1.82 -1.35
C VAL A 104 13.81 -1.38 -1.94
N ALA A 105 13.85 -0.87 -3.19
CA ALA A 105 15.10 -0.42 -3.81
C ALA A 105 15.75 0.73 -3.02
N VAL A 106 14.97 1.73 -2.59
CA VAL A 106 15.45 2.86 -1.78
C VAL A 106 16.05 2.40 -0.44
N SER A 107 15.60 1.27 0.11
CA SER A 107 16.16 0.76 1.37
C SER A 107 17.65 0.38 1.26
N PHE A 108 18.14 0.04 0.08
CA PHE A 108 19.58 -0.21 -0.16
C PHE A 108 20.39 1.08 -0.15
N GLU A 109 19.79 2.21 -0.52
CA GLU A 109 20.44 3.53 -0.50
C GLU A 109 20.32 4.22 0.86
N SER A 110 19.27 3.95 1.62
CA SER A 110 18.95 4.57 2.91
C SER A 110 18.62 3.54 3.99
N PRO A 111 19.53 2.58 4.31
CA PRO A 111 19.24 1.47 5.21
C PRO A 111 19.02 1.92 6.67
N GLU A 112 19.75 2.90 7.17
CA GLU A 112 19.61 3.42 8.54
C GLU A 112 18.26 4.10 8.74
N TYR A 113 17.85 4.97 7.82
CA TYR A 113 16.54 5.62 7.85
C TYR A 113 15.41 4.59 7.78
N THR A 114 15.55 3.58 6.91
CA THR A 114 14.58 2.48 6.79
C THR A 114 14.47 1.72 8.11
N ALA A 115 15.58 1.39 8.77
CA ALA A 115 15.58 0.72 10.06
C ALA A 115 14.95 1.58 11.16
N ASP A 116 15.27 2.87 11.21
CA ASP A 116 14.77 3.78 12.23
C ASP A 116 13.25 3.99 12.12
N VAL A 117 12.73 4.15 10.90
CA VAL A 117 11.29 4.31 10.66
C VAL A 117 10.53 2.99 10.85
N ASP A 118 10.96 1.92 10.17
CA ASP A 118 10.15 0.70 10.04
C ASP A 118 10.30 -0.24 11.24
N ALA A 119 11.52 -0.37 11.77
CA ALA A 119 11.79 -1.22 12.93
C ALA A 119 11.58 -0.46 14.24
N ILE A 120 12.39 0.58 14.49
CA ILE A 120 12.37 1.30 15.76
C ILE A 120 11.08 2.13 15.89
N GLY A 121 10.52 2.64 14.79
CA GLY A 121 9.21 3.32 14.79
C GLY A 121 8.09 2.44 15.34
N THR A 122 8.07 1.16 15.00
CA THR A 122 7.12 0.18 15.57
C THR A 122 7.32 0.02 17.07
N LEU A 123 8.58 -0.14 17.52
CA LEU A 123 8.90 -0.21 18.96
C LEU A 123 8.45 1.05 19.71
N ARG A 124 8.67 2.25 19.13
CA ARG A 124 8.25 3.53 19.74
C ARG A 124 6.76 3.58 20.00
N LEU A 125 5.93 3.10 19.08
CA LEU A 125 4.48 3.05 19.25
C LEU A 125 4.07 2.07 20.35
N LEU A 126 4.63 0.85 20.34
CA LEU A 126 4.35 -0.17 21.34
C LEU A 126 4.76 0.30 22.75
N GLU A 127 5.94 0.89 22.88
CA GLU A 127 6.42 1.48 24.15
C GLU A 127 5.55 2.65 24.59
N ALA A 128 5.12 3.52 23.69
CA ALA A 128 4.25 4.65 24.03
C ALA A 128 2.87 4.17 24.53
N ILE A 129 2.29 3.14 23.90
CA ILE A 129 1.04 2.50 24.36
C ILE A 129 1.23 1.95 25.78
N ARG A 130 2.32 1.19 26.02
CA ARG A 130 2.65 0.62 27.31
C ARG A 130 2.93 1.69 28.37
N PHE A 131 3.75 2.69 28.04
CA PHE A 131 4.10 3.78 28.96
C PHE A 131 2.88 4.59 29.42
N LEU A 132 1.88 4.72 28.56
CA LEU A 132 0.63 5.43 28.86
C LEU A 132 -0.40 4.56 29.60
N GLY A 133 -0.12 3.28 29.86
CA GLY A 133 -1.06 2.36 30.49
C GLY A 133 -2.25 2.00 29.62
N LEU A 134 -2.08 2.04 28.30
CA LEU A 134 -3.13 1.76 27.30
C LEU A 134 -3.11 0.31 26.80
N GLU A 135 -2.22 -0.53 27.29
CA GLU A 135 -2.00 -1.91 26.80
C GLU A 135 -3.22 -2.83 26.91
N LYS A 136 -4.15 -2.53 27.83
CA LYS A 136 -5.40 -3.29 27.97
C LYS A 136 -6.59 -2.73 27.20
N LYS A 137 -6.47 -1.47 26.73
CA LYS A 137 -7.50 -0.78 25.98
C LYS A 137 -7.23 -0.84 24.48
N THR A 138 -6.00 -0.50 24.08
CA THR A 138 -5.64 -0.27 22.67
C THR A 138 -5.24 -1.56 21.98
N LYS A 139 -5.94 -1.91 20.91
CA LYS A 139 -5.56 -2.98 19.99
C LYS A 139 -4.60 -2.43 18.96
N PHE A 140 -3.51 -3.16 18.66
CA PHE A 140 -2.45 -2.74 17.76
C PHE A 140 -2.32 -3.67 16.55
N TYR A 141 -2.42 -3.11 15.36
CA TYR A 141 -2.16 -3.78 14.09
C TYR A 141 -0.83 -3.30 13.51
N GLN A 142 0.05 -4.24 13.18
CA GLN A 142 1.30 -4.01 12.45
C GLN A 142 1.15 -4.44 10.99
N ALA A 143 1.33 -3.52 10.06
CA ALA A 143 1.51 -3.86 8.65
C ALA A 143 2.87 -4.53 8.46
N SER A 144 2.87 -5.84 8.34
CA SER A 144 4.02 -6.63 7.96
C SER A 144 4.05 -6.82 6.43
N THR A 145 4.86 -7.71 5.89
CA THR A 145 5.09 -7.80 4.45
C THR A 145 5.48 -9.20 4.01
N SER A 146 5.09 -9.61 2.81
CA SER A 146 5.57 -10.84 2.16
C SER A 146 7.08 -10.82 1.85
N GLU A 147 7.72 -9.64 1.84
CA GLU A 147 9.17 -9.51 1.68
C GLU A 147 9.96 -10.17 2.83
N LEU A 148 9.32 -10.48 3.98
CA LEU A 148 9.92 -11.29 5.04
C LEU A 148 10.34 -12.66 4.55
N PHE A 149 9.58 -13.27 3.64
CA PHE A 149 9.88 -14.59 3.08
C PHE A 149 11.12 -14.56 2.18
N GLY A 150 11.36 -13.47 1.46
CA GLY A 150 12.57 -13.16 0.70
C GLY A 150 13.08 -14.31 -0.18
N LEU A 151 14.17 -15.00 0.23
CA LEU A 151 14.57 -16.27 -0.37
C LEU A 151 13.63 -17.36 0.12
N VAL A 152 12.55 -17.56 -0.62
CA VAL A 152 11.41 -18.40 -0.26
C VAL A 152 11.82 -19.81 0.10
N GLN A 153 11.42 -20.27 1.29
CA GLN A 153 11.75 -21.61 1.82
C GLN A 153 10.63 -22.63 1.59
N GLU A 154 9.42 -22.15 1.31
CA GLU A 154 8.23 -22.96 1.09
C GLU A 154 7.25 -22.23 0.14
N THR A 155 6.54 -22.94 -0.72
CA THR A 155 5.53 -22.37 -1.62
C THR A 155 4.26 -23.21 -1.59
N PRO A 156 3.07 -22.64 -1.36
CA PRO A 156 2.82 -21.23 -1.01
C PRO A 156 3.31 -20.89 0.40
N GLN A 157 3.54 -19.58 0.66
CA GLN A 157 3.96 -19.08 1.96
C GLN A 157 2.77 -18.90 2.89
N LYS A 158 2.91 -19.38 4.13
CA LYS A 158 1.93 -19.29 5.21
C LYS A 158 2.57 -18.70 6.48
N GLU A 159 1.80 -18.49 7.53
CA GLU A 159 2.25 -17.87 8.77
C GLU A 159 3.41 -18.61 9.45
N THR A 160 3.56 -19.91 9.20
CA THR A 160 4.63 -20.75 9.76
C THR A 160 5.84 -20.91 8.84
N THR A 161 5.81 -20.38 7.62
CA THR A 161 6.92 -20.42 6.67
C THR A 161 8.11 -19.62 7.22
N PRO A 162 9.33 -20.17 7.29
CA PRO A 162 10.50 -19.46 7.77
C PRO A 162 10.80 -18.20 6.96
N PHE A 163 11.15 -17.11 7.65
CA PHE A 163 11.56 -15.86 7.03
C PHE A 163 13.02 -15.91 6.60
N TYR A 164 13.32 -15.36 5.42
CA TYR A 164 14.67 -15.18 4.90
C TYR A 164 14.78 -13.86 4.13
N PRO A 165 14.79 -12.70 4.84
CA PRO A 165 14.70 -11.38 4.21
C PRO A 165 15.87 -11.10 3.26
N ARG A 166 15.59 -10.38 2.16
CA ARG A 166 16.55 -10.11 1.07
C ARG A 166 16.80 -8.62 0.83
N SER A 167 16.35 -7.75 1.74
CA SER A 167 16.57 -6.30 1.64
C SER A 167 16.63 -5.67 3.03
N PRO A 168 17.26 -4.48 3.19
CA PRO A 168 17.22 -3.72 4.43
C PRO A 168 15.78 -3.42 4.89
N TYR A 169 14.86 -3.15 3.95
CA TYR A 169 13.43 -3.02 4.24
C TYR A 169 12.86 -4.28 4.89
N ALA A 170 13.09 -5.44 4.29
CA ALA A 170 12.57 -6.70 4.82
C ALA A 170 13.15 -7.03 6.20
N VAL A 171 14.43 -6.74 6.45
CA VAL A 171 15.08 -6.92 7.77
C VAL A 171 14.45 -5.99 8.80
N ALA A 172 14.19 -4.73 8.46
CA ALA A 172 13.53 -3.78 9.36
C ALA A 172 12.08 -4.23 9.69
N LYS A 173 11.34 -4.69 8.69
CA LYS A 173 9.99 -5.25 8.87
C LYS A 173 9.99 -6.56 9.66
N MET A 174 11.04 -7.37 9.56
CA MET A 174 11.20 -8.58 10.39
C MET A 174 11.39 -8.22 11.87
N TYR A 175 12.17 -7.20 12.17
CA TYR A 175 12.23 -6.68 13.54
C TYR A 175 10.85 -6.23 14.03
N ALA A 176 10.14 -5.42 13.21
CA ALA A 176 8.79 -4.94 13.53
C ALA A 176 7.81 -6.09 13.80
N TYR A 177 7.87 -7.15 13.01
CA TYR A 177 7.07 -8.37 13.21
C TYR A 177 7.35 -9.00 14.56
N TRP A 178 8.61 -9.31 14.86
CA TRP A 178 8.97 -10.02 16.08
C TRP A 178 8.82 -9.17 17.34
N ILE A 179 9.04 -7.87 17.29
CA ILE A 179 8.79 -7.01 18.44
C ILE A 179 7.29 -6.91 18.75
N THR A 180 6.43 -6.95 17.72
CA THR A 180 4.97 -7.00 17.90
C THR A 180 4.54 -8.31 18.58
N VAL A 181 5.08 -9.46 18.14
CA VAL A 181 4.87 -10.76 18.80
C VAL A 181 5.37 -10.74 20.23
N ASN A 182 6.57 -10.22 20.48
CA ASN A 182 7.16 -10.13 21.80
C ASN A 182 6.29 -9.30 22.78
N TYR A 183 5.76 -8.16 22.33
CA TYR A 183 4.89 -7.31 23.17
C TYR A 183 3.54 -7.98 23.46
N ARG A 184 3.00 -8.72 22.51
CA ARG A 184 1.82 -9.57 22.72
C ARG A 184 2.06 -10.60 23.82
N GLU A 185 3.15 -11.34 23.73
CA GLU A 185 3.46 -12.44 24.64
C GLU A 185 3.95 -11.98 26.03
N SER A 186 4.81 -10.95 26.06
CA SER A 186 5.44 -10.49 27.29
C SER A 186 4.55 -9.58 28.12
N TYR A 187 3.71 -8.76 27.50
CA TYR A 187 2.89 -7.75 28.19
C TYR A 187 1.39 -8.00 28.06
N GLY A 188 0.98 -9.03 27.34
CA GLY A 188 -0.42 -9.34 27.11
C GLY A 188 -1.15 -8.22 26.36
N MET A 189 -0.45 -7.51 25.47
CA MET A 189 -1.05 -6.53 24.57
C MET A 189 -1.84 -7.23 23.47
N TYR A 190 -2.96 -6.66 23.08
CA TYR A 190 -3.58 -7.07 21.83
C TYR A 190 -2.76 -6.48 20.66
N ALA A 191 -1.82 -7.25 20.15
CA ALA A 191 -0.94 -6.84 19.06
C ALA A 191 -0.82 -7.97 18.02
N CYS A 192 -1.06 -7.66 16.75
CA CYS A 192 -1.05 -8.65 15.66
C CYS A 192 -0.39 -8.12 14.40
N ASN A 193 0.12 -9.03 13.57
CA ASN A 193 0.75 -8.73 12.30
C ASN A 193 -0.10 -9.21 11.11
N GLY A 194 -0.39 -8.35 10.16
CA GLY A 194 -0.84 -8.77 8.84
C GLY A 194 0.36 -8.93 7.91
N ILE A 195 0.64 -10.15 7.45
CA ILE A 195 1.71 -10.43 6.48
C ILE A 195 1.14 -10.14 5.10
N LEU A 196 1.26 -8.88 4.68
CA LEU A 196 0.65 -8.37 3.47
C LEU A 196 1.44 -8.80 2.24
N PHE A 197 0.79 -9.50 1.32
CA PHE A 197 1.28 -9.67 -0.04
C PHE A 197 1.05 -8.39 -0.85
N ASN A 198 1.57 -8.34 -2.07
CA ASN A 198 1.46 -7.13 -2.88
C ASN A 198 0.00 -6.74 -3.09
N HIS A 199 -0.34 -5.49 -2.85
CA HIS A 199 -1.70 -4.99 -3.03
C HIS A 199 -1.68 -3.59 -3.62
N GLU A 200 -2.55 -3.40 -4.58
CA GLU A 200 -2.47 -2.33 -5.53
C GLU A 200 -3.80 -1.61 -5.66
N SER A 201 -3.79 -0.44 -6.24
CA SER A 201 -4.98 0.35 -6.57
C SER A 201 -4.59 1.59 -7.38
N PRO A 202 -5.56 2.41 -7.84
CA PRO A 202 -5.27 3.74 -8.39
C PRO A 202 -4.54 4.69 -7.42
N ARG A 203 -4.50 4.37 -6.13
CA ARG A 203 -3.79 5.16 -5.10
C ARG A 203 -2.39 4.63 -4.78
N ARG A 204 -1.94 3.57 -5.47
CA ARG A 204 -0.57 3.07 -5.31
C ARG A 204 0.46 4.16 -5.59
N GLY A 205 1.61 4.13 -4.89
CA GLY A 205 2.72 5.03 -5.18
C GLY A 205 3.19 4.87 -6.63
N GLU A 206 3.46 5.97 -7.31
CA GLU A 206 3.70 6.01 -8.75
C GLU A 206 4.96 5.27 -9.21
N THR A 207 5.93 5.08 -8.32
CA THR A 207 7.19 4.38 -8.57
C THR A 207 7.11 2.86 -8.36
N PHE A 208 6.01 2.34 -7.80
CA PHE A 208 5.80 0.90 -7.66
C PHE A 208 5.43 0.26 -9.00
N VAL A 209 5.88 -0.98 -9.21
CA VAL A 209 5.86 -1.67 -10.50
C VAL A 209 4.52 -1.62 -11.23
N THR A 210 3.42 -1.92 -10.56
CA THR A 210 2.08 -1.93 -11.17
C THR A 210 1.64 -0.54 -11.59
N ARG A 211 1.84 0.47 -10.72
CA ARG A 211 1.48 1.85 -11.04
C ARG A 211 2.43 2.46 -12.08
N LYS A 212 3.72 2.11 -12.05
CA LYS A 212 4.67 2.46 -13.11
C LYS A 212 4.18 1.95 -14.47
N ILE A 213 3.66 0.72 -14.54
CA ILE A 213 3.12 0.12 -15.77
C ILE A 213 1.88 0.87 -16.25
N THR A 214 0.85 0.99 -15.40
CA THR A 214 -0.44 1.57 -15.81
C THR A 214 -0.29 3.03 -16.22
N ARG A 215 0.44 3.82 -15.43
CA ARG A 215 0.73 5.23 -15.72
C ARG A 215 1.61 5.39 -16.96
N GLY A 216 2.70 4.62 -17.05
CA GLY A 216 3.62 4.68 -18.19
C GLY A 216 2.94 4.35 -19.50
N LEU A 217 2.18 3.26 -19.58
CA LEU A 217 1.44 2.88 -20.79
C LEU A 217 0.35 3.91 -21.14
N ALA A 218 -0.35 4.47 -20.15
CA ALA A 218 -1.33 5.53 -20.39
C ALA A 218 -0.66 6.80 -20.96
N ASN A 219 0.48 7.20 -20.41
CA ASN A 219 1.25 8.34 -20.92
C ASN A 219 1.79 8.10 -22.33
N ILE A 220 2.32 6.91 -22.61
CA ILE A 220 2.80 6.50 -23.93
C ILE A 220 1.65 6.54 -24.95
N ALA A 221 0.49 6.00 -24.61
CA ALA A 221 -0.70 6.01 -25.44
C ALA A 221 -1.15 7.43 -25.83
N GLN A 222 -0.90 8.42 -24.97
CA GLN A 222 -1.21 9.84 -25.18
C GLN A 222 -0.03 10.68 -25.71
N GLY A 223 1.14 10.08 -25.98
CA GLY A 223 2.33 10.77 -26.51
C GLY A 223 3.06 11.66 -25.50
N LEU A 224 2.88 11.38 -24.20
CA LEU A 224 3.58 12.08 -23.12
C LEU A 224 4.92 11.43 -22.79
N GLU A 225 5.03 10.12 -22.98
CA GLU A 225 6.24 9.31 -22.86
C GLU A 225 6.45 8.46 -24.13
N GLN A 226 7.65 7.93 -24.32
CA GLN A 226 7.97 7.14 -25.52
C GLN A 226 8.08 5.64 -25.23
N CYS A 227 8.61 5.26 -24.08
CA CYS A 227 8.91 3.88 -23.75
C CYS A 227 8.88 3.66 -22.25
N LEU A 228 8.35 2.53 -21.84
CA LEU A 228 8.38 2.03 -20.46
C LEU A 228 9.63 1.15 -20.28
N TYR A 229 10.47 1.49 -19.31
CA TYR A 229 11.65 0.71 -18.97
C TYR A 229 11.40 -0.14 -17.74
N MET A 230 11.64 -1.45 -17.84
CA MET A 230 11.35 -2.45 -16.81
C MET A 230 12.60 -3.22 -16.41
N GLY A 231 12.61 -3.78 -15.21
CA GLY A 231 13.56 -4.81 -14.80
C GLY A 231 13.09 -6.21 -15.21
N ASN A 232 13.16 -7.17 -14.27
CA ASN A 232 12.73 -8.54 -14.49
C ASN A 232 11.20 -8.64 -14.73
N MET A 233 10.80 -8.93 -15.97
CA MET A 233 9.40 -9.10 -16.34
C MET A 233 8.83 -10.48 -16.01
N ASP A 234 9.67 -11.45 -15.66
CA ASP A 234 9.26 -12.81 -15.30
C ASP A 234 8.99 -12.99 -13.81
N ALA A 235 9.35 -12.01 -12.99
CA ALA A 235 9.08 -12.03 -11.55
C ALA A 235 7.59 -12.26 -11.27
N LEU A 236 7.29 -13.23 -10.39
CA LEU A 236 5.93 -13.63 -10.04
C LEU A 236 5.49 -12.99 -8.74
N ARG A 237 4.30 -12.40 -8.72
CA ARG A 237 3.73 -11.74 -7.54
C ARG A 237 2.26 -12.11 -7.37
N ASP A 238 1.88 -12.29 -6.12
CA ASP A 238 0.48 -12.36 -5.69
C ASP A 238 0.01 -10.92 -5.47
N TRP A 239 -0.88 -10.45 -6.34
CA TRP A 239 -1.43 -9.09 -6.31
C TRP A 239 -2.91 -9.10 -5.93
N GLY A 240 -3.26 -8.39 -4.86
CA GLY A 240 -4.65 -8.12 -4.49
C GLY A 240 -5.00 -6.63 -4.54
N HIS A 241 -6.25 -6.31 -4.29
CA HIS A 241 -6.72 -4.92 -4.23
C HIS A 241 -6.64 -4.37 -2.80
N ALA A 242 -6.14 -3.15 -2.65
CA ALA A 242 -5.95 -2.51 -1.33
C ALA A 242 -7.24 -2.42 -0.50
N LYS A 243 -8.42 -2.29 -1.12
CA LYS A 243 -9.71 -2.29 -0.40
C LYS A 243 -9.98 -3.60 0.34
N ASP A 244 -9.65 -4.75 -0.27
CA ASP A 244 -9.79 -6.05 0.38
C ASP A 244 -8.82 -6.18 1.55
N TYR A 245 -7.61 -5.67 1.39
CA TYR A 245 -6.57 -5.73 2.40
C TYR A 245 -6.89 -4.88 3.63
N VAL A 246 -7.39 -3.66 3.46
CA VAL A 246 -7.77 -2.82 4.62
C VAL A 246 -8.98 -3.39 5.35
N ARG A 247 -9.89 -4.07 4.65
CA ARG A 247 -10.98 -4.82 5.28
C ARG A 247 -10.44 -5.91 6.20
N MET A 248 -9.43 -6.67 5.76
CA MET A 248 -8.77 -7.68 6.59
C MET A 248 -8.06 -7.07 7.80
N GLN A 249 -7.33 -5.96 7.62
CA GLN A 249 -6.67 -5.24 8.71
C GLN A 249 -7.67 -4.91 9.84
N TRP A 250 -8.85 -4.41 9.47
CA TRP A 250 -9.91 -4.13 10.43
C TRP A 250 -10.45 -5.41 11.07
N MET A 251 -10.75 -6.45 10.28
CA MET A 251 -11.28 -7.72 10.80
C MET A 251 -10.37 -8.35 11.85
N MET A 252 -9.05 -8.27 11.68
CA MET A 252 -8.07 -8.78 12.63
C MET A 252 -8.18 -8.11 13.99
N LEU A 253 -8.49 -6.82 14.07
CA LEU A 253 -8.66 -6.10 15.36
C LEU A 253 -10.06 -6.29 15.96
N GLN A 254 -11.01 -6.92 15.26
CA GLN A 254 -12.34 -7.21 15.83
C GLN A 254 -12.40 -8.56 16.57
N GLN A 255 -11.33 -9.35 16.54
CA GLN A 255 -11.27 -10.64 17.21
C GLN A 255 -11.06 -10.51 18.73
N ASP A 256 -11.39 -11.59 19.48
CA ASP A 256 -11.18 -11.65 20.92
C ASP A 256 -9.70 -11.86 21.27
N GLN A 257 -8.96 -12.57 20.44
CA GLN A 257 -7.55 -12.85 20.61
C GLN A 257 -6.73 -12.36 19.42
N PRO A 258 -5.52 -11.81 19.67
CA PRO A 258 -4.62 -11.39 18.60
C PRO A 258 -3.97 -12.59 17.92
N GLU A 259 -4.03 -12.63 16.61
CA GLU A 259 -3.37 -13.64 15.79
C GLU A 259 -2.78 -12.98 14.52
N ASP A 260 -1.68 -13.54 14.00
CA ASP A 260 -1.03 -13.09 12.79
C ASP A 260 -1.61 -13.83 11.58
N PHE A 261 -1.79 -13.13 10.45
CA PHE A 261 -2.39 -13.70 9.25
C PHE A 261 -1.62 -13.33 7.99
N VAL A 262 -1.46 -14.29 7.09
CA VAL A 262 -1.12 -14.03 5.70
C VAL A 262 -2.34 -13.41 5.00
N ILE A 263 -2.10 -12.27 4.33
CA ILE A 263 -3.12 -11.56 3.56
C ILE A 263 -2.67 -11.58 2.11
N ALA A 264 -3.29 -12.46 1.32
CA ALA A 264 -2.91 -12.78 -0.05
C ALA A 264 -4.13 -13.20 -0.87
N THR A 265 -3.98 -13.28 -2.19
CA THR A 265 -5.04 -13.79 -3.06
C THR A 265 -4.95 -15.30 -3.29
N GLY A 266 -3.77 -15.89 -3.09
CA GLY A 266 -3.48 -17.28 -3.39
C GLY A 266 -3.21 -17.54 -4.88
N VAL A 267 -3.09 -16.50 -5.68
CA VAL A 267 -2.77 -16.60 -7.12
C VAL A 267 -1.67 -15.61 -7.47
N GLN A 268 -0.69 -16.05 -8.25
CA GLN A 268 0.40 -15.18 -8.69
C GLN A 268 0.42 -15.02 -10.20
N TYR A 269 0.96 -13.88 -10.64
CA TYR A 269 1.09 -13.52 -12.04
C TYR A 269 2.44 -12.86 -12.30
N SER A 270 2.93 -12.93 -13.54
CA SER A 270 4.17 -12.26 -13.92
C SER A 270 3.96 -10.76 -14.20
N VAL A 271 5.03 -9.99 -14.04
CA VAL A 271 5.05 -8.58 -14.44
C VAL A 271 4.68 -8.43 -15.92
N ARG A 272 5.14 -9.36 -16.78
CA ARG A 272 4.79 -9.42 -18.20
C ARG A 272 3.28 -9.53 -18.43
N GLN A 273 2.59 -10.41 -17.67
CA GLN A 273 1.14 -10.54 -17.78
C GLN A 273 0.43 -9.24 -17.40
N PHE A 274 0.91 -8.56 -16.34
CA PHE A 274 0.32 -7.28 -15.92
C PHE A 274 0.51 -6.18 -16.97
N ILE A 275 1.66 -6.15 -17.66
CA ILE A 275 1.91 -5.25 -18.81
C ILE A 275 0.93 -5.54 -19.94
N ASP A 276 0.75 -6.82 -20.32
CA ASP A 276 -0.16 -7.22 -21.38
C ASP A 276 -1.61 -6.84 -21.08
N TRP A 277 -2.09 -7.09 -19.88
CA TRP A 277 -3.44 -6.68 -19.46
C TRP A 277 -3.60 -5.16 -19.49
N SER A 278 -2.65 -4.43 -18.96
CA SER A 278 -2.69 -2.96 -18.96
C SER A 278 -2.72 -2.38 -20.37
N ALA A 279 -1.98 -2.98 -21.30
CA ALA A 279 -2.00 -2.58 -22.71
C ALA A 279 -3.36 -2.89 -23.37
N ARG A 280 -3.95 -4.07 -23.09
CA ARG A 280 -5.27 -4.44 -23.60
C ARG A 280 -6.39 -3.52 -23.14
N GLU A 281 -6.35 -3.04 -21.89
CA GLU A 281 -7.29 -2.04 -21.37
C GLU A 281 -7.23 -0.72 -22.18
N LEU A 282 -6.07 -0.39 -22.74
CA LEU A 282 -5.89 0.74 -23.65
C LEU A 282 -6.26 0.42 -25.11
N GLY A 283 -6.63 -0.83 -25.41
CA GLY A 283 -6.91 -1.33 -26.76
C GLY A 283 -5.66 -1.59 -27.57
N ILE A 284 -4.54 -1.93 -26.92
CA ILE A 284 -3.26 -2.22 -27.54
C ILE A 284 -2.94 -3.70 -27.36
N THR A 285 -2.66 -4.41 -28.44
CA THR A 285 -2.09 -5.76 -28.41
C THR A 285 -0.58 -5.66 -28.54
N LEU A 286 0.14 -6.31 -27.64
CA LEU A 286 1.61 -6.34 -27.61
C LEU A 286 2.14 -7.68 -28.11
N LYS A 287 3.28 -7.63 -28.80
CA LYS A 287 4.12 -8.77 -29.12
C LYS A 287 5.46 -8.62 -28.40
N PHE A 288 5.76 -9.55 -27.51
CA PHE A 288 7.06 -9.63 -26.86
C PHE A 288 8.07 -10.33 -27.76
N ALA A 289 9.30 -9.81 -27.83
CA ALA A 289 10.39 -10.33 -28.66
C ALA A 289 11.74 -10.08 -27.98
N GLY A 290 12.70 -10.99 -28.21
CA GLY A 290 13.98 -11.00 -27.54
C GLY A 290 13.93 -11.75 -26.20
N GLU A 291 15.07 -11.77 -25.48
CA GLU A 291 15.21 -12.46 -24.19
C GLU A 291 16.09 -11.63 -23.25
N GLY A 292 15.80 -11.71 -21.93
CA GLY A 292 16.56 -11.05 -20.89
C GLY A 292 16.64 -9.53 -21.10
N GLU A 293 17.84 -8.97 -21.05
CA GLU A 293 18.05 -7.51 -21.21
C GLU A 293 17.74 -6.97 -22.62
N LYS A 294 17.63 -7.86 -23.61
CA LYS A 294 17.28 -7.48 -25.00
C LYS A 294 15.78 -7.61 -25.29
N GLU A 295 15.00 -7.97 -24.30
CA GLU A 295 13.58 -8.14 -24.49
C GLU A 295 12.89 -6.78 -24.68
N ILE A 296 11.93 -6.78 -25.62
CA ILE A 296 11.11 -5.62 -25.96
C ILE A 296 9.64 -6.04 -26.11
N ALA A 297 8.72 -5.09 -25.95
CA ALA A 297 7.35 -5.26 -26.40
C ALA A 297 7.03 -4.26 -27.50
N VAL A 298 6.47 -4.78 -28.60
CA VAL A 298 6.14 -4.06 -29.83
C VAL A 298 4.62 -4.01 -29.95
N VAL A 299 4.09 -2.88 -30.40
CA VAL A 299 2.66 -2.72 -30.73
C VAL A 299 2.35 -3.57 -31.95
N GLU A 300 1.57 -4.63 -31.78
CA GLU A 300 1.12 -5.52 -32.86
C GLU A 300 -0.21 -5.05 -33.44
N LYS A 301 -1.12 -4.51 -32.62
CA LYS A 301 -2.45 -4.06 -33.04
C LYS A 301 -2.94 -2.93 -32.13
N ILE A 302 -3.75 -2.02 -32.69
CA ILE A 302 -4.47 -0.97 -31.99
C ILE A 302 -5.94 -1.06 -32.35
N GLU A 303 -6.80 -1.26 -31.34
CA GLU A 303 -8.24 -1.50 -31.51
C GLU A 303 -9.13 -0.40 -30.95
N SER A 304 -8.53 0.62 -30.31
CA SER A 304 -9.30 1.70 -29.69
C SER A 304 -8.71 3.09 -29.98
N SER A 305 -9.52 4.11 -29.76
CA SER A 305 -9.09 5.52 -29.83
C SER A 305 -8.33 5.98 -28.57
N ASN A 306 -8.07 5.08 -27.62
CA ASN A 306 -7.37 5.41 -26.37
C ASN A 306 -5.85 5.56 -26.55
N ALA A 307 -5.30 5.13 -27.68
CA ALA A 307 -3.87 5.21 -27.98
C ALA A 307 -3.57 6.03 -29.26
N PRO A 308 -3.99 7.31 -29.33
CA PRO A 308 -3.89 8.10 -30.57
C PRO A 308 -2.46 8.44 -30.98
N ALA A 309 -1.48 8.33 -30.09
CA ALA A 309 -0.09 8.66 -30.36
C ALA A 309 0.72 7.47 -30.90
N LEU A 310 0.17 6.25 -30.87
CA LEU A 310 0.89 5.03 -31.23
C LEU A 310 0.60 4.54 -32.63
N LYS A 311 1.55 3.76 -33.16
CA LYS A 311 1.44 3.05 -34.44
C LYS A 311 1.87 1.60 -34.27
N VAL A 312 1.33 0.73 -35.11
CA VAL A 312 1.79 -0.65 -35.24
C VAL A 312 3.29 -0.67 -35.58
N GLY A 313 4.06 -1.47 -34.86
CA GLY A 313 5.51 -1.54 -34.95
C GLY A 313 6.27 -0.68 -33.95
N ASP A 314 5.62 0.21 -33.20
CA ASP A 314 6.29 0.99 -32.13
C ASP A 314 6.76 0.08 -31.03
N VAL A 315 7.98 0.29 -30.54
CA VAL A 315 8.55 -0.39 -29.36
C VAL A 315 8.24 0.45 -28.14
N ILE A 316 7.37 -0.03 -27.26
CA ILE A 316 6.88 0.74 -26.10
C ILE A 316 7.29 0.18 -24.73
N VAL A 317 7.89 -1.01 -24.70
CA VAL A 317 8.49 -1.58 -23.47
C VAL A 317 9.89 -2.09 -23.79
N ARG A 318 10.82 -1.84 -22.86
CA ARG A 318 12.21 -2.34 -22.92
C ARG A 318 12.65 -2.79 -21.53
N VAL A 319 13.51 -3.80 -21.50
CA VAL A 319 14.25 -4.14 -20.28
C VAL A 319 15.45 -3.21 -20.14
N ASP A 320 15.68 -2.72 -18.92
CA ASP A 320 16.87 -1.91 -18.58
C ASP A 320 17.49 -2.47 -17.28
N PRO A 321 18.77 -2.88 -17.33
CA PRO A 321 19.49 -3.47 -16.19
C PRO A 321 19.50 -2.60 -14.92
N ARG A 322 19.35 -1.28 -15.04
CA ARG A 322 19.30 -0.36 -13.89
C ARG A 322 18.13 -0.61 -12.94
N TYR A 323 17.09 -1.31 -13.42
CA TYR A 323 15.91 -1.65 -12.62
C TYR A 323 15.97 -3.05 -12.00
N PHE A 324 17.08 -3.78 -12.15
CA PHE A 324 17.28 -5.04 -11.43
C PHE A 324 17.70 -4.77 -9.97
N ARG A 325 17.14 -5.51 -9.04
CA ARG A 325 17.51 -5.40 -7.63
C ARG A 325 18.81 -6.14 -7.35
N PRO A 326 19.63 -5.67 -6.39
CA PRO A 326 20.86 -6.38 -5.97
C PRO A 326 20.59 -7.81 -5.48
N ALA A 327 19.43 -8.03 -4.87
CA ALA A 327 18.95 -9.34 -4.46
C ALA A 327 17.46 -9.46 -4.84
N GLU A 328 17.20 -10.17 -5.93
CA GLU A 328 15.86 -10.34 -6.45
C GLU A 328 15.05 -11.37 -5.64
N VAL A 329 13.75 -11.15 -5.57
CA VAL A 329 12.75 -12.10 -5.08
C VAL A 329 11.97 -12.57 -6.29
N GLU A 330 12.20 -13.81 -6.71
CA GLU A 330 11.65 -14.33 -7.97
C GLU A 330 10.16 -14.64 -7.86
N THR A 331 9.72 -15.17 -6.72
CA THR A 331 8.35 -15.64 -6.53
C THR A 331 7.82 -15.29 -5.15
N LEU A 332 6.59 -14.84 -5.07
CA LEU A 332 5.80 -14.71 -3.84
C LEU A 332 4.38 -15.20 -4.13
N LEU A 333 3.96 -16.22 -3.39
CA LEU A 333 2.61 -16.81 -3.47
C LEU A 333 2.11 -17.08 -2.04
N GLY A 334 1.12 -16.32 -1.57
CA GLY A 334 0.58 -16.47 -0.23
C GLY A 334 -0.48 -17.58 -0.13
N ASP A 335 -0.58 -18.19 1.04
CA ASP A 335 -1.67 -19.08 1.42
C ASP A 335 -2.64 -18.34 2.35
N PRO A 336 -3.80 -17.86 1.87
CA PRO A 336 -4.79 -17.17 2.69
C PRO A 336 -5.74 -18.10 3.45
N SER A 337 -5.48 -19.41 3.51
CA SER A 337 -6.40 -20.40 4.08
C SER A 337 -6.75 -20.09 5.52
N ASN A 338 -5.77 -19.68 6.34
CA ASN A 338 -6.02 -19.34 7.75
C ASN A 338 -6.97 -18.14 7.90
N ALA A 339 -6.80 -17.09 7.08
CA ALA A 339 -7.69 -15.93 7.06
C ALA A 339 -9.12 -16.31 6.64
N LYS A 340 -9.24 -17.19 5.65
CA LYS A 340 -10.53 -17.71 5.18
C LYS A 340 -11.23 -18.55 6.26
N GLU A 341 -10.51 -19.49 6.87
CA GLU A 341 -11.08 -20.45 7.83
C GLU A 341 -11.50 -19.76 9.14
N LYS A 342 -10.65 -18.87 9.68
CA LYS A 342 -10.90 -18.25 10.99
C LYS A 342 -11.74 -16.98 10.92
N LEU A 343 -11.55 -16.16 9.88
CA LEU A 343 -12.20 -14.86 9.76
C LEU A 343 -13.25 -14.80 8.65
N GLY A 344 -13.35 -15.83 7.81
CA GLY A 344 -14.20 -15.79 6.62
C GLY A 344 -13.75 -14.77 5.57
N TRP A 345 -12.50 -14.29 5.67
CA TRP A 345 -11.99 -13.30 4.73
C TRP A 345 -11.57 -13.94 3.41
N MET A 346 -11.98 -13.33 2.32
CA MET A 346 -11.52 -13.63 0.97
C MET A 346 -11.38 -12.32 0.19
N PRO A 347 -10.43 -12.21 -0.74
CA PRO A 347 -10.40 -11.10 -1.68
C PRO A 347 -11.64 -11.14 -2.59
N GLU A 348 -12.24 -9.99 -2.84
CA GLU A 348 -13.45 -9.84 -3.64
C GLU A 348 -13.14 -9.26 -5.02
N ILE A 349 -12.06 -8.48 -5.13
CA ILE A 349 -11.67 -7.80 -6.37
C ILE A 349 -10.56 -8.59 -7.04
N THR A 350 -10.78 -9.02 -8.27
CA THR A 350 -9.78 -9.75 -9.06
C THR A 350 -8.65 -8.83 -9.53
N VAL A 351 -7.49 -9.42 -9.86
CA VAL A 351 -6.35 -8.65 -10.39
C VAL A 351 -6.67 -7.98 -11.72
N GLN A 352 -7.54 -8.56 -12.54
CA GLN A 352 -7.98 -7.99 -13.82
C GLN A 352 -8.86 -6.75 -13.59
N GLU A 353 -9.84 -6.83 -12.68
CA GLU A 353 -10.67 -5.68 -12.29
C GLU A 353 -9.83 -4.55 -11.70
N MET A 354 -8.87 -4.88 -10.84
CA MET A 354 -7.92 -3.94 -10.28
C MET A 354 -7.06 -3.28 -11.37
N CYS A 355 -6.53 -4.05 -12.31
CA CYS A 355 -5.76 -3.53 -13.44
C CYS A 355 -6.59 -2.57 -14.30
N SER A 356 -7.83 -2.95 -14.61
CA SER A 356 -8.78 -2.12 -15.37
C SER A 356 -9.07 -0.80 -14.66
N GLU A 357 -9.33 -0.82 -13.33
CA GLU A 357 -9.55 0.39 -12.53
C GLU A 357 -8.31 1.30 -12.55
N MET A 358 -7.12 0.73 -12.36
CA MET A 358 -5.86 1.48 -12.36
C MET A 358 -5.58 2.14 -13.71
N VAL A 359 -5.73 1.40 -14.81
CA VAL A 359 -5.53 1.92 -16.17
C VAL A 359 -6.54 3.02 -16.50
N ALA A 360 -7.81 2.83 -16.13
CA ALA A 360 -8.86 3.82 -16.37
C ALA A 360 -8.56 5.16 -15.69
N GLU A 361 -8.11 5.14 -14.43
CA GLU A 361 -7.76 6.36 -13.70
C GLU A 361 -6.49 7.02 -14.26
N ASP A 362 -5.44 6.25 -14.56
CA ASP A 362 -4.22 6.80 -15.15
C ASP A 362 -4.45 7.35 -16.57
N LEU A 363 -5.33 6.73 -17.36
CA LEU A 363 -5.71 7.23 -18.68
C LEU A 363 -6.45 8.58 -18.60
N LYS A 364 -7.34 8.77 -17.60
CA LYS A 364 -8.00 10.07 -17.39
C LYS A 364 -6.97 11.18 -17.12
N VAL A 365 -5.97 10.88 -16.27
CA VAL A 365 -4.89 11.81 -15.96
C VAL A 365 -4.05 12.11 -17.21
N ALA A 366 -3.64 11.07 -17.94
CA ALA A 366 -2.82 11.21 -19.15
C ALA A 366 -3.54 12.01 -20.24
N LYS A 367 -4.84 11.74 -20.49
CA LYS A 367 -5.68 12.52 -21.44
C LYS A 367 -5.75 14.00 -21.03
N ARG A 368 -5.94 14.30 -19.75
CA ARG A 368 -5.95 15.68 -19.23
C ARG A 368 -4.59 16.37 -19.49
N HIS A 369 -3.48 15.69 -19.21
CA HIS A 369 -2.14 16.24 -19.44
C HIS A 369 -1.86 16.46 -20.93
N ALA A 370 -2.21 15.50 -21.78
CA ALA A 370 -2.05 15.65 -23.23
C ALA A 370 -2.88 16.84 -23.79
N LEU A 371 -4.12 17.02 -23.30
CA LEU A 371 -4.96 18.15 -23.68
C LEU A 371 -4.33 19.50 -23.26
N LEU A 372 -3.88 19.61 -22.02
CA LEU A 372 -3.24 20.82 -21.51
C LEU A 372 -1.96 21.14 -22.31
N LYS A 373 -1.11 20.13 -22.57
CA LYS A 373 0.10 20.28 -23.40
C LYS A 373 -0.24 20.75 -24.82
N LYS A 374 -1.30 20.21 -25.43
CA LYS A 374 -1.79 20.64 -26.75
C LYS A 374 -2.21 22.12 -26.80
N HIS A 375 -2.69 22.65 -25.65
CA HIS A 375 -3.08 24.06 -25.51
C HIS A 375 -1.94 24.96 -25.02
N GLY A 376 -0.69 24.48 -25.03
CA GLY A 376 0.49 25.28 -24.70
C GLY A 376 0.78 25.45 -23.21
N HIS A 377 0.12 24.65 -22.35
CA HIS A 377 0.43 24.62 -20.93
C HIS A 377 1.62 23.69 -20.65
N ASP A 378 2.61 24.20 -19.94
CA ASP A 378 3.74 23.39 -19.46
C ASP A 378 3.28 22.55 -18.26
N ILE A 379 3.29 21.25 -18.40
CA ILE A 379 2.91 20.32 -17.34
C ILE A 379 4.12 19.44 -17.06
N PRO A 380 4.67 19.50 -15.84
CA PRO A 380 5.69 18.56 -15.44
C PRO A 380 5.05 17.16 -15.37
N VAL A 381 5.31 16.32 -16.35
CA VAL A 381 5.04 14.90 -16.26
C VAL A 381 6.22 14.31 -15.51
N SER A 382 5.99 13.90 -14.26
CA SER A 382 7.02 13.19 -13.52
C SER A 382 7.32 11.88 -14.22
N VAL A 383 8.56 11.66 -14.62
CA VAL A 383 9.00 10.44 -15.32
C VAL A 383 9.58 9.39 -14.38
N GLU A 384 9.83 9.75 -13.12
CA GLU A 384 10.17 8.85 -12.00
C GLU A 384 9.77 9.45 -10.65
#